data_22ee18b264b56712b686bf8176fb0950
#
_entry.id   22ee18b264b56712b686bf8176fb0950
#
_cell.length_a   1.000
_cell.length_b   1.000
_cell.length_c   1.000
_cell.angle_alpha   90.00
_cell.angle_beta   90.00
_cell.angle_gamma   90.00
#
_symmetry.space_group_name_H-M   'P 1'
#
loop_
_entity.id
_entity.type
_entity.pdbx_description
1 polymer ?
#
loop_
_entity_poly.entity_id
_entity_poly.type
_entity_poly.pdbx_seq_one_letter_code
_entity_poly.pdbx_strand_id
1 'polypeptide(L)'
;INLVKDLSKDTPVIDSVSAYESITGKSPLDHYGELAGHDLLPSQAYLGAKRIFESALIISTAPLTLPFVALVAVSVKLESKGPAFFVQRRVGKGGQEFSMYKIRSMRTDSEVNGAQFAGEDDPRITRIGKFIRKMRIDELPQFLNILKGDMALIGPRPEQAAFVKEFEKAI
;
A
#
# COMPACT_ATOMS: atom_id res chain seq x y z
N ILE A 1 0.35 29.41 -26.36
CA ILE A 1 -0.70 28.44 -25.95
C ILE A 1 -1.63 28.13 -27.13
N ASN A 2 -1.89 29.05 -28.06
CA ASN A 2 -2.77 28.80 -29.21
C ASN A 2 -2.10 27.98 -30.32
N LEU A 3 -0.77 28.07 -30.49
CA LEU A 3 -0.04 27.39 -31.57
C LEU A 3 -0.09 25.85 -31.44
N VAL A 4 -0.04 25.33 -30.21
CA VAL A 4 -0.10 23.89 -29.95
C VAL A 4 -1.49 23.31 -30.22
N LYS A 5 -2.55 24.12 -29.98
CA LYS A 5 -3.94 23.71 -30.28
C LYS A 5 -4.23 23.62 -31.77
N ASP A 6 -3.60 24.47 -32.58
CA ASP A 6 -3.79 24.47 -34.05
C ASP A 6 -3.01 23.28 -34.69
N LEU A 7 -1.83 22.94 -34.16
CA LEU A 7 -1.04 21.81 -34.67
C LEU A 7 -1.62 20.44 -34.30
N SER A 8 -2.43 20.36 -33.23
CA SER A 8 -3.02 19.08 -32.77
C SER A 8 -4.22 18.60 -33.59
N LYS A 9 -4.72 19.39 -34.54
CA LYS A 9 -5.87 18.98 -35.36
C LYS A 9 -5.54 17.94 -36.42
N ASP A 10 -4.29 17.93 -36.90
CA ASP A 10 -3.88 17.06 -38.03
C ASP A 10 -2.61 16.22 -37.72
N THR A 11 -1.99 16.40 -36.56
CA THR A 11 -0.77 15.67 -36.20
C THR A 11 -0.89 15.16 -34.77
N PRO A 12 -0.66 13.86 -34.51
CA PRO A 12 -0.65 13.35 -33.17
C PRO A 12 0.51 13.98 -32.39
N VAL A 13 0.19 14.85 -31.43
CA VAL A 13 1.18 15.43 -30.52
C VAL A 13 1.42 14.42 -29.39
N ILE A 14 2.57 13.79 -29.39
CA ILE A 14 3.03 12.91 -28.31
C ILE A 14 3.93 13.76 -27.40
N ASP A 15 3.66 13.77 -26.09
CA ASP A 15 4.55 14.44 -25.14
C ASP A 15 5.92 13.75 -25.09
N SER A 16 6.95 14.50 -24.68
CA SER A 16 8.34 14.03 -24.69
C SER A 16 8.58 12.80 -23.81
N VAL A 17 7.80 12.63 -22.73
CA VAL A 17 7.91 11.49 -21.80
C VAL A 17 7.32 10.24 -22.42
N SER A 18 6.11 10.33 -22.97
CA SER A 18 5.50 9.20 -23.69
C SER A 18 6.33 8.75 -24.88
N ALA A 19 6.95 9.70 -25.59
CA ALA A 19 7.91 9.38 -26.67
C ALA A 19 9.16 8.66 -26.13
N TYR A 20 9.73 9.16 -25.04
CA TYR A 20 10.90 8.55 -24.41
C TYR A 20 10.60 7.13 -23.89
N GLU A 21 9.46 6.95 -23.20
CA GLU A 21 9.01 5.63 -22.71
C GLU A 21 8.78 4.62 -23.84
N SER A 22 8.17 5.07 -24.95
CA SER A 22 7.91 4.19 -26.11
C SER A 22 9.19 3.73 -26.81
N ILE A 23 10.24 4.56 -26.78
CA ILE A 23 11.53 4.26 -27.44
C ILE A 23 12.45 3.46 -26.51
N THR A 24 12.50 3.80 -25.23
CA THR A 24 13.49 3.24 -24.29
C THR A 24 12.95 2.16 -23.39
N GLY A 25 11.62 2.04 -23.24
CA GLY A 25 10.96 1.19 -22.26
C GLY A 25 11.24 1.60 -20.80
N LYS A 26 11.77 2.82 -20.58
CA LYS A 26 12.13 3.36 -19.26
C LYS A 26 11.39 4.67 -19.02
N SER A 27 10.88 4.85 -17.81
CA SER A 27 10.23 6.07 -17.38
C SER A 27 11.27 7.07 -16.84
N PRO A 28 11.38 8.28 -17.38
CA PRO A 28 12.29 9.32 -16.88
C PRO A 28 11.71 9.93 -15.60
N LEU A 29 12.19 9.47 -14.42
CA LEU A 29 11.69 9.93 -13.12
C LEU A 29 11.89 11.44 -12.90
N ASP A 30 12.92 12.03 -13.50
CA ASP A 30 13.29 13.44 -13.32
C ASP A 30 12.24 14.43 -13.89
N HIS A 31 11.41 13.99 -14.84
CA HIS A 31 10.38 14.82 -15.47
C HIS A 31 8.97 14.59 -14.93
N TYR A 32 8.76 13.60 -14.05
CA TYR A 32 7.43 13.33 -13.48
C TYR A 32 6.90 14.48 -12.62
N GLY A 33 7.78 15.27 -11.99
CA GLY A 33 7.39 16.43 -11.20
C GLY A 33 6.78 17.56 -12.04
N GLU A 34 7.22 17.72 -13.29
CA GLU A 34 6.74 18.78 -14.19
C GLU A 34 5.50 18.35 -15.01
N LEU A 35 5.42 17.04 -15.33
CA LEU A 35 4.32 16.46 -16.13
C LEU A 35 3.16 15.94 -15.29
N ALA A 36 3.34 15.78 -13.98
CA ALA A 36 2.26 15.55 -13.02
C ALA A 36 1.33 16.77 -12.89
N GLY A 37 1.24 17.58 -13.96
CA GLY A 37 0.20 18.54 -14.16
C GLY A 37 -1.17 17.87 -13.97
N HIS A 38 -2.13 18.62 -13.53
CA HIS A 38 -3.46 18.28 -13.05
C HIS A 38 -4.24 17.14 -13.78
N ASP A 39 -3.78 16.70 -14.95
CA ASP A 39 -4.47 15.72 -15.79
C ASP A 39 -4.22 14.25 -15.39
N LEU A 40 -3.15 13.97 -14.62
CA LEU A 40 -2.84 12.59 -14.15
C LEU A 40 -3.44 12.28 -12.78
N LEU A 41 -3.94 13.27 -12.06
CA LEU A 41 -4.57 13.04 -10.77
C LEU A 41 -6.03 12.58 -10.95
N PRO A 42 -6.44 11.49 -10.31
CA PRO A 42 -7.81 11.04 -10.41
C PRO A 42 -8.78 12.09 -9.86
N SER A 43 -9.91 12.29 -10.54
CA SER A 43 -10.92 13.27 -10.12
C SER A 43 -11.43 12.97 -8.71
N GLN A 44 -11.84 13.99 -7.96
CA GLN A 44 -12.39 13.82 -6.61
C GLN A 44 -13.65 12.94 -6.61
N ALA A 45 -14.45 13.02 -7.68
CA ALA A 45 -15.62 12.18 -7.87
C ALA A 45 -15.23 10.69 -7.99
N TYR A 46 -14.17 10.39 -8.76
CA TYR A 46 -13.63 9.03 -8.85
C TYR A 46 -13.12 8.52 -7.51
N LEU A 47 -12.36 9.33 -6.78
CA LEU A 47 -11.84 8.95 -5.46
C LEU A 47 -12.96 8.69 -4.45
N GLY A 48 -14.04 9.50 -4.49
CA GLY A 48 -15.23 9.31 -3.67
C GLY A 48 -15.97 8.00 -4.02
N ALA A 49 -16.24 7.77 -5.29
CA ALA A 49 -16.88 6.54 -5.77
C ALA A 49 -16.06 5.29 -5.44
N LYS A 50 -14.75 5.33 -5.66
CA LYS A 50 -13.81 4.27 -5.30
C LYS A 50 -13.89 3.94 -3.81
N ARG A 51 -13.86 4.94 -2.93
CA ARG A 51 -13.95 4.75 -1.48
C ARG A 51 -15.27 4.10 -1.06
N ILE A 52 -16.38 4.54 -1.63
CA ILE A 52 -17.70 3.95 -1.37
C ILE A 52 -17.70 2.47 -1.78
N PHE A 53 -17.20 2.17 -2.98
CA PHE A 53 -17.15 0.79 -3.49
C PHE A 53 -16.26 -0.11 -2.61
N GLU A 54 -15.05 0.34 -2.28
CA GLU A 54 -14.11 -0.41 -1.41
C GLU A 54 -14.72 -0.65 -0.02
N SER A 55 -15.35 0.36 0.56
CA SER A 55 -16.03 0.22 1.86
C SER A 55 -17.21 -0.73 1.80
N ALA A 56 -18.04 -0.66 0.77
CA ALA A 56 -19.18 -1.56 0.59
C ALA A 56 -18.71 -3.02 0.43
N LEU A 57 -17.63 -3.26 -0.33
CA LEU A 57 -17.05 -4.58 -0.50
C LEU A 57 -16.54 -5.14 0.84
N ILE A 58 -15.83 -4.34 1.63
CA ILE A 58 -15.32 -4.76 2.94
C ILE A 58 -16.47 -5.06 3.91
N ILE A 59 -17.49 -4.19 3.97
CA ILE A 59 -18.64 -4.37 4.86
C ILE A 59 -19.44 -5.62 4.46
N SER A 60 -19.66 -5.85 3.17
CA SER A 60 -20.40 -7.02 2.69
C SER A 60 -19.69 -8.34 2.99
N THR A 61 -18.36 -8.34 2.97
CA THR A 61 -17.54 -9.53 3.29
C THR A 61 -17.25 -9.69 4.78
N ALA A 62 -17.48 -8.67 5.61
CA ALA A 62 -17.18 -8.67 7.05
C ALA A 62 -17.81 -9.83 7.83
N PRO A 63 -19.06 -10.26 7.59
CA PRO A 63 -19.64 -11.40 8.31
C PRO A 63 -18.84 -12.71 8.14
N LEU A 64 -18.12 -12.86 7.04
CA LEU A 64 -17.25 -14.02 6.79
C LEU A 64 -15.82 -13.77 7.24
N THR A 65 -15.29 -12.58 6.97
CA THR A 65 -13.88 -12.26 7.25
C THR A 65 -13.61 -12.09 8.74
N LEU A 66 -14.51 -11.52 9.53
CA LEU A 66 -14.30 -11.30 10.96
C LEU A 66 -14.18 -12.61 11.77
N PRO A 67 -15.08 -13.61 11.63
CA PRO A 67 -14.91 -14.89 12.29
C PRO A 67 -13.63 -15.60 11.86
N PHE A 68 -13.29 -15.52 10.58
CA PHE A 68 -12.07 -16.11 10.06
C PHE A 68 -10.81 -15.47 10.66
N VAL A 69 -10.75 -14.14 10.72
CA VAL A 69 -9.65 -13.41 11.38
C VAL A 69 -9.56 -13.77 12.85
N ALA A 70 -10.69 -13.93 13.56
CA ALA A 70 -10.72 -14.34 14.96
C ALA A 70 -10.13 -15.75 15.14
N LEU A 71 -10.49 -16.70 14.27
CA LEU A 71 -9.95 -18.07 14.30
C LEU A 71 -8.44 -18.07 14.09
N VAL A 72 -7.95 -17.33 13.08
CA VAL A 72 -6.51 -17.21 12.83
C VAL A 72 -5.79 -16.53 13.99
N ALA A 73 -6.37 -15.49 14.59
CA ALA A 73 -5.80 -14.79 15.74
C ALA A 73 -5.66 -15.72 16.96
N VAL A 74 -6.66 -16.59 17.21
CA VAL A 74 -6.59 -17.63 18.25
C VAL A 74 -5.46 -18.62 17.94
N SER A 75 -5.34 -19.09 16.69
CA SER A 75 -4.29 -20.00 16.27
C SER A 75 -2.88 -19.43 16.51
N VAL A 76 -2.66 -18.15 16.13
CA VAL A 76 -1.40 -17.43 16.38
C VAL A 76 -1.10 -17.32 17.89
N LYS A 77 -2.13 -17.08 18.71
CA LYS A 77 -1.96 -16.97 20.18
C LYS A 77 -1.65 -18.29 20.83
N LEU A 78 -2.15 -19.41 20.28
CA LEU A 78 -1.85 -20.77 20.75
C LEU A 78 -0.42 -21.19 20.36
N GLU A 79 0.06 -20.80 19.18
CA GLU A 79 1.41 -21.14 18.73
C GLU A 79 2.50 -20.40 19.52
N SER A 80 2.30 -19.13 19.83
CA SER A 80 3.33 -18.30 20.46
C SER A 80 2.75 -17.28 21.43
N LYS A 81 3.47 -17.06 22.56
CA LYS A 81 3.08 -16.10 23.59
C LYS A 81 3.06 -14.66 23.04
N GLY A 82 2.10 -13.85 23.51
CA GLY A 82 1.97 -12.43 23.18
C GLY A 82 0.67 -12.05 22.44
N PRO A 83 0.51 -10.80 21.99
CA PRO A 83 -0.69 -10.34 21.30
C PRO A 83 -0.84 -10.99 19.93
N ALA A 84 -2.08 -11.31 19.52
CA ALA A 84 -2.36 -11.89 18.20
C ALA A 84 -2.25 -10.88 17.08
N PHE A 85 -2.47 -9.60 17.38
CA PHE A 85 -2.36 -8.51 16.44
C PHE A 85 -1.06 -7.75 16.64
N PHE A 86 -0.53 -7.25 15.54
CA PHE A 86 0.64 -6.41 15.46
C PHE A 86 0.24 -5.05 14.87
N VAL A 87 0.75 -3.97 15.44
CA VAL A 87 0.48 -2.61 15.00
C VAL A 87 1.79 -1.96 14.61
N GLN A 88 1.85 -1.41 13.40
CA GLN A 88 3.04 -0.77 12.87
C GLN A 88 2.73 0.63 12.36
N ARG A 89 3.56 1.60 12.71
CA ARG A 89 3.46 2.97 12.18
C ARG A 89 3.90 2.99 10.73
N ARG A 90 3.07 3.60 9.88
CA ARG A 90 3.31 3.74 8.45
C ARG A 90 2.97 5.16 8.01
N VAL A 91 3.63 5.62 6.95
CA VAL A 91 3.37 6.93 6.34
C VAL A 91 2.30 6.76 5.27
N GLY A 92 1.21 7.53 5.40
CA GLY A 92 0.08 7.55 4.49
C GLY A 92 0.03 8.82 3.64
N LYS A 93 -1.17 9.12 3.17
CA LYS A 93 -1.43 10.29 2.30
C LYS A 93 -0.99 11.59 2.98
N GLY A 94 -0.27 12.43 2.23
CA GLY A 94 0.21 13.73 2.72
C GLY A 94 1.29 13.64 3.80
N GLY A 95 2.02 12.51 3.88
CA GLY A 95 3.10 12.33 4.86
C GLY A 95 2.61 12.06 6.29
N GLN A 96 1.30 11.89 6.50
CA GLN A 96 0.76 11.64 7.85
C GLN A 96 0.97 10.19 8.27
N GLU A 97 1.45 9.99 9.49
CA GLU A 97 1.61 8.66 10.06
C GLU A 97 0.28 8.11 10.57
N PHE A 98 0.04 6.83 10.31
CA PHE A 98 -1.09 6.09 10.86
C PHE A 98 -0.66 4.72 11.40
N SER A 99 -1.52 4.11 12.20
CA SER A 99 -1.31 2.76 12.76
C SER A 99 -1.90 1.72 11.84
N MET A 100 -1.06 0.94 11.18
CA MET A 100 -1.46 -0.17 10.32
C MET A 100 -1.61 -1.46 11.13
N TYR A 101 -2.76 -2.13 10.98
CA TYR A 101 -3.08 -3.36 11.72
C TYR A 101 -2.74 -4.60 10.90
N LYS A 102 -2.14 -5.60 11.55
CA LYS A 102 -1.85 -6.92 10.97
C LYS A 102 -2.08 -8.03 11.99
N ILE A 103 -2.28 -9.27 11.53
CA ILE A 103 -2.12 -10.43 12.40
C ILE A 103 -0.62 -10.67 12.57
N ARG A 104 -0.19 -10.98 13.79
CA ARG A 104 1.21 -11.26 14.09
C ARG A 104 1.65 -12.55 13.39
N SER A 105 2.66 -12.43 12.55
CA SER A 105 3.27 -13.56 11.81
C SER A 105 4.70 -13.86 12.25
N MET A 106 5.24 -13.05 13.15
CA MET A 106 6.59 -13.17 13.68
C MET A 106 6.59 -13.28 15.21
N ARG A 107 7.71 -13.71 15.76
CA ARG A 107 7.94 -13.72 17.21
C ARG A 107 7.92 -12.29 17.75
N THR A 108 7.59 -12.14 19.03
CA THR A 108 7.48 -10.82 19.69
C THR A 108 8.81 -10.07 19.80
N ASP A 109 9.92 -10.78 19.70
CA ASP A 109 11.28 -10.23 19.73
C ASP A 109 11.83 -9.87 18.34
N SER A 110 11.01 -9.94 17.29
CA SER A 110 11.43 -9.78 15.91
C SER A 110 11.94 -8.37 15.52
N GLU A 111 11.55 -7.33 16.25
CA GLU A 111 11.91 -5.93 15.98
C GLU A 111 12.85 -5.31 17.03
N VAL A 112 13.45 -6.11 17.92
CA VAL A 112 14.40 -5.62 18.95
C VAL A 112 15.59 -4.86 18.34
N ASN A 113 16.00 -5.27 17.14
CA ASN A 113 17.09 -4.63 16.40
C ASN A 113 16.60 -3.57 15.37
N GLY A 114 15.39 -3.05 15.53
CA GLY A 114 14.79 -2.07 14.63
C GLY A 114 14.09 -2.69 13.40
N ALA A 115 13.64 -1.81 12.51
CA ALA A 115 12.96 -2.20 11.28
C ALA A 115 13.91 -2.91 10.31
N GLN A 116 13.57 -4.13 9.92
CA GLN A 116 14.35 -4.94 8.98
C GLN A 116 13.43 -5.58 7.96
N PHE A 117 13.87 -5.65 6.71
CA PHE A 117 13.17 -6.43 5.70
C PHE A 117 13.25 -7.93 6.04
N ALA A 118 12.12 -8.60 5.98
CA ALA A 118 12.02 -10.03 6.21
C ALA A 118 12.06 -10.78 4.88
N GLY A 119 13.04 -11.68 4.72
CA GLY A 119 13.08 -12.65 3.63
C GLY A 119 12.04 -13.77 3.81
N GLU A 120 11.93 -14.65 2.81
CA GLU A 120 10.98 -15.77 2.83
C GLU A 120 11.29 -16.79 3.95
N ASP A 121 12.57 -17.06 4.22
CA ASP A 121 13.04 -18.02 5.23
C ASP A 121 13.57 -17.34 6.50
N ASP A 122 13.04 -16.17 6.84
CA ASP A 122 13.44 -15.44 8.05
C ASP A 122 13.10 -16.26 9.32
N PRO A 123 14.08 -16.57 10.19
CA PRO A 123 13.89 -17.41 11.38
C PRO A 123 12.96 -16.78 12.43
N ARG A 124 12.66 -15.50 12.31
CA ARG A 124 11.71 -14.78 13.17
C ARG A 124 10.25 -15.09 12.85
N ILE A 125 9.97 -15.71 11.68
CA ILE A 125 8.62 -16.04 11.25
C ILE A 125 8.18 -17.34 11.93
N THR A 126 6.97 -17.36 12.54
CA THR A 126 6.39 -18.57 13.13
C THR A 126 5.87 -19.53 12.05
N ARG A 127 5.56 -20.79 12.40
CA ARG A 127 5.03 -21.76 11.42
C ARG A 127 3.69 -21.31 10.85
N ILE A 128 2.75 -20.93 11.71
CA ILE A 128 1.47 -20.32 11.30
C ILE A 128 1.74 -19.00 10.56
N GLY A 129 2.70 -18.21 11.05
CA GLY A 129 3.15 -16.97 10.40
C GLY A 129 3.57 -17.17 8.95
N LYS A 130 4.32 -18.23 8.64
CA LYS A 130 4.73 -18.56 7.26
C LYS A 130 3.52 -18.82 6.37
N PHE A 131 2.53 -19.54 6.86
CA PHE A 131 1.30 -19.84 6.12
C PHE A 131 0.45 -18.57 5.89
N ILE A 132 0.17 -17.79 6.94
CA ILE A 132 -0.68 -16.61 6.82
C ILE A 132 -0.06 -15.51 5.95
N ARG A 133 1.27 -15.36 5.97
CA ARG A 133 2.00 -14.44 5.07
C ARG A 133 1.91 -14.88 3.61
N LYS A 134 2.11 -16.18 3.34
CA LYS A 134 1.98 -16.72 1.99
C LYS A 134 0.59 -16.48 1.39
N MET A 135 -0.45 -16.57 2.21
CA MET A 135 -1.85 -16.38 1.81
C MET A 135 -2.34 -14.93 1.99
N ARG A 136 -1.47 -14.01 2.44
CA ARG A 136 -1.83 -12.61 2.75
C ARG A 136 -2.95 -12.45 3.79
N ILE A 137 -3.22 -13.48 4.60
CA ILE A 137 -4.25 -13.47 5.65
C ILE A 137 -3.86 -12.50 6.77
N ASP A 138 -2.57 -12.33 7.01
CA ASP A 138 -2.04 -11.39 8.02
C ASP A 138 -2.42 -9.92 7.71
N GLU A 139 -2.79 -9.60 6.49
CA GLU A 139 -3.17 -8.24 6.07
C GLU A 139 -4.68 -7.96 6.19
N LEU A 140 -5.53 -8.96 6.45
CA LEU A 140 -6.99 -8.75 6.57
C LEU A 140 -7.39 -7.68 7.60
N PRO A 141 -6.72 -7.51 8.77
CA PRO A 141 -7.05 -6.43 9.70
C PRO A 141 -6.87 -5.01 9.12
N GLN A 142 -6.13 -4.86 8.01
CA GLN A 142 -5.99 -3.57 7.32
C GLN A 142 -7.31 -3.08 6.71
N PHE A 143 -8.32 -3.93 6.57
CA PHE A 143 -9.67 -3.51 6.21
C PHE A 143 -10.20 -2.42 7.14
N LEU A 144 -9.83 -2.43 8.42
CA LEU A 144 -10.13 -1.36 9.35
C LEU A 144 -9.46 -0.02 8.96
N ASN A 145 -8.22 -0.08 8.47
CA ASN A 145 -7.52 1.12 7.99
C ASN A 145 -8.17 1.67 6.72
N ILE A 146 -8.63 0.80 5.83
CA ILE A 146 -9.33 1.22 4.61
C ILE A 146 -10.66 1.89 4.97
N LEU A 147 -11.45 1.31 5.87
CA LEU A 147 -12.71 1.90 6.34
C LEU A 147 -12.50 3.25 7.04
N LYS A 148 -11.41 3.43 7.79
CA LYS A 148 -11.02 4.71 8.38
C LYS A 148 -10.58 5.73 7.32
N GLY A 149 -10.10 5.28 6.16
CA GLY A 149 -9.57 6.13 5.10
C GLY A 149 -8.07 6.40 5.21
N ASP A 150 -7.36 5.65 6.06
CA ASP A 150 -5.91 5.74 6.21
C ASP A 150 -5.18 5.25 4.95
N MET A 151 -5.79 4.29 4.25
CA MET A 151 -5.27 3.69 3.01
C MET A 151 -6.41 3.24 2.09
N ALA A 152 -6.09 2.87 0.86
CA ALA A 152 -7.02 2.30 -0.11
C ALA A 152 -6.76 0.79 -0.28
N LEU A 153 -7.78 0.04 -0.74
CA LEU A 153 -7.64 -1.38 -1.07
C LEU A 153 -6.67 -1.57 -2.24
N ILE A 154 -6.80 -0.71 -3.26
CA ILE A 154 -5.92 -0.65 -4.42
C ILE A 154 -5.23 0.70 -4.40
N GLY A 155 -3.91 0.71 -4.24
CA GLY A 155 -3.11 1.93 -4.16
C GLY A 155 -1.66 1.64 -3.77
N PRO A 156 -0.83 2.68 -3.68
CA PRO A 156 0.56 2.53 -3.24
C PRO A 156 0.59 1.99 -1.81
N ARG A 157 1.56 1.10 -1.55
CA ARG A 157 1.73 0.50 -0.21
C ARG A 157 2.35 1.53 0.74
N PRO A 158 1.74 1.79 1.90
CA PRO A 158 2.32 2.67 2.90
C PRO A 158 3.64 2.11 3.43
N GLU A 159 4.68 2.95 3.50
CA GLU A 159 6.00 2.54 4.00
C GLU A 159 6.29 3.07 5.41
N GLN A 160 7.31 2.50 6.07
CA GLN A 160 7.77 2.99 7.37
C GLN A 160 8.50 4.32 7.21
N ALA A 161 8.34 5.23 8.19
CA ALA A 161 8.96 6.54 8.15
C ALA A 161 10.50 6.50 8.00
N ALA A 162 11.15 5.44 8.50
CA ALA A 162 12.58 5.24 8.34
C ALA A 162 12.97 5.10 6.85
N PHE A 163 12.23 4.26 6.11
CA PHE A 163 12.49 4.02 4.69
C PHE A 163 12.04 5.20 3.82
N VAL A 164 10.94 5.88 4.17
CA VAL A 164 10.52 7.10 3.45
C VAL A 164 11.62 8.15 3.49
N LYS A 165 12.24 8.38 4.65
CA LYS A 165 13.37 9.32 4.80
C LYS A 165 14.61 8.92 3.99
N GLU A 166 14.84 7.61 3.79
CA GLU A 166 15.91 7.13 2.91
C GLU A 166 15.59 7.37 1.44
N PHE A 167 14.35 7.10 1.03
CA PHE A 167 13.91 7.34 -0.35
C PHE A 167 13.93 8.83 -0.70
N GLU A 168 13.47 9.72 0.19
CA GLU A 168 13.52 11.17 0.00
C GLU A 168 14.95 11.73 -0.18
N LYS A 169 15.97 11.04 0.33
CA LYS A 169 17.37 11.42 0.14
C LYS A 169 17.97 10.90 -1.17
N ALA A 170 17.35 9.87 -1.75
CA ALA A 170 17.83 9.22 -2.96
C ALA A 170 17.21 9.79 -4.25
N ILE A 171 16.18 10.64 -4.12
CA ILE A 171 15.52 11.39 -5.19
C ILE A 171 15.98 12.83 -5.17
#